data_4f1f2f9dab214cb1c522350c8cfef376
#
_entry.id   4f1f2f9dab214cb1c522350c8cfef376
#
_cell.length_a   1.000
_cell.length_b   1.000
_cell.length_c   1.000
_cell.angle_alpha   90.00
_cell.angle_beta   90.00
_cell.angle_gamma   90.00
#
_symmetry.space_group_name_H-M   'P 1'
#
loop_
_entity.id
_entity.type
_entity.pdbx_description
1 polymer ?
#
loop_
_entity_poly.entity_id
_entity_poly.type
_entity_poly.pdbx_seq_one_letter_code
_entity_poly.pdbx_strand_id
1 'polypeptide(L)'
;MGTNDVEKPPHTPVLVREVVELLAAERGGFFVDATVGAGGHARALLEASSEIRLLALDRDPDALALARERLARFGDRVRFVAANFGDLARELEGFPPPDGILADLGVSSMQLAESSRGFSFRRDGPLDMRMSRSGRSAAEVLATASADELSRIFLEYGEERMAVKITRAILEERTRGPITTTRQLSRIVARVKGDREKIDPATRVFQALRIEVNEELQSLSRFLAAAVGKLNAGGRLAVLSYHSLEDRVVKDTFRNQSGVCLCPPKLPVCVCGARRALLVLTRRPIRPGESEIRSNPRSRSARLRAAEKIASERAAV
;
A
#
# COMPACT_ATOMS: atom_id res chain seq x y z
N MET A 1 -22.44 -18.21 32.64
CA MET A 1 -22.78 -18.02 31.22
C MET A 1 -21.58 -17.35 30.58
N GLY A 2 -20.75 -18.16 29.95
CA GLY A 2 -19.49 -17.70 29.36
C GLY A 2 -19.74 -16.93 28.08
N THR A 3 -19.20 -15.71 28.01
CA THR A 3 -19.06 -14.96 26.76
C THR A 3 -18.00 -15.64 25.93
N ASN A 4 -18.42 -16.30 24.84
CA ASN A 4 -17.52 -16.75 23.81
C ASN A 4 -16.88 -15.52 23.14
N ASP A 5 -15.77 -15.05 23.68
CA ASP A 5 -14.82 -14.24 22.94
C ASP A 5 -14.24 -15.12 21.84
N VAL A 6 -14.88 -15.03 20.65
CA VAL A 6 -14.28 -15.58 19.44
C VAL A 6 -13.01 -14.77 19.21
N GLU A 7 -11.87 -15.32 19.63
CA GLU A 7 -10.54 -14.78 19.29
C GLU A 7 -10.53 -14.50 17.79
N LYS A 8 -10.43 -13.20 17.44
CA LYS A 8 -10.25 -12.81 16.04
C LYS A 8 -9.04 -13.56 15.51
N PRO A 9 -9.17 -14.31 14.39
CA PRO A 9 -8.04 -15.07 13.87
C PRO A 9 -6.85 -14.12 13.72
N PRO A 10 -5.65 -14.56 14.14
CA PRO A 10 -4.45 -13.73 14.05
C PRO A 10 -4.26 -13.28 12.61
N HIS A 11 -3.96 -12.00 12.41
CA HIS A 11 -3.69 -11.45 11.09
C HIS A 11 -2.53 -12.23 10.46
N THR A 12 -2.82 -13.06 9.45
CA THR A 12 -1.81 -13.78 8.70
C THR A 12 -1.32 -12.85 7.57
N PRO A 13 -0.04 -12.47 7.57
CA PRO A 13 0.51 -11.66 6.50
C PRO A 13 0.51 -12.45 5.17
N VAL A 14 0.45 -11.74 4.06
CA VAL A 14 0.27 -12.32 2.72
C VAL A 14 1.62 -12.65 2.09
N LEU A 15 1.77 -13.84 1.45
CA LEU A 15 2.96 -14.25 0.69
C LEU A 15 4.26 -14.15 1.52
N VAL A 16 4.20 -14.53 2.81
CA VAL A 16 5.32 -14.36 3.76
C VAL A 16 6.57 -15.07 3.28
N ARG A 17 6.45 -16.33 2.85
CA ARG A 17 7.57 -17.12 2.39
C ARG A 17 8.23 -16.48 1.17
N GLU A 18 7.41 -16.09 0.20
CA GLU A 18 7.87 -15.46 -1.03
C GLU A 18 8.56 -14.10 -0.77
N VAL A 19 8.06 -13.33 0.22
CA VAL A 19 8.70 -12.08 0.65
C VAL A 19 10.08 -12.34 1.24
N VAL A 20 10.21 -13.29 2.17
CA VAL A 20 11.49 -13.65 2.81
C VAL A 20 12.51 -14.15 1.77
N GLU A 21 12.08 -15.05 0.86
CA GLU A 21 12.92 -15.59 -0.22
C GLU A 21 13.35 -14.49 -1.21
N LEU A 22 12.43 -13.64 -1.67
CA LEU A 22 12.74 -12.58 -2.63
C LEU A 22 13.63 -11.50 -2.05
N LEU A 23 13.50 -11.22 -0.77
CA LEU A 23 14.39 -10.29 -0.07
C LEU A 23 15.73 -10.91 0.32
N ALA A 24 15.91 -12.23 0.13
CA ALA A 24 17.09 -12.99 0.56
C ALA A 24 17.44 -12.74 2.04
N ALA A 25 16.41 -12.76 2.89
CA ALA A 25 16.52 -12.37 4.30
C ALA A 25 17.49 -13.26 5.10
N GLU A 26 17.76 -14.47 4.64
CA GLU A 26 18.75 -15.39 5.23
C GLU A 26 20.19 -14.84 5.22
N ARG A 27 20.50 -13.87 4.35
CA ARG A 27 21.81 -13.23 4.29
C ARG A 27 22.08 -12.28 5.45
N GLY A 28 21.04 -11.91 6.21
CA GLY A 28 21.15 -10.88 7.24
C GLY A 28 21.31 -9.48 6.70
N GLY A 29 21.64 -8.52 7.56
CA GLY A 29 21.92 -7.13 7.20
C GLY A 29 20.87 -6.14 7.69
N PHE A 30 20.84 -4.95 7.11
CA PHE A 30 19.91 -3.88 7.47
C PHE A 30 18.69 -3.89 6.56
N PHE A 31 17.52 -4.06 7.17
CA PHE A 31 16.23 -4.14 6.47
C PHE A 31 15.30 -3.00 6.87
N VAL A 32 14.39 -2.68 5.96
CA VAL A 32 13.28 -1.75 6.21
C VAL A 32 11.96 -2.42 5.90
N ASP A 33 11.06 -2.44 6.87
CA ASP A 33 9.63 -2.68 6.64
C ASP A 33 8.93 -1.32 6.66
N ALA A 34 8.59 -0.81 5.49
CA ALA A 34 8.05 0.54 5.33
C ALA A 34 6.56 0.66 5.70
N THR A 35 5.91 -0.48 6.01
CA THR A 35 4.48 -0.60 6.34
C THR A 35 4.29 -1.73 7.34
N VAL A 36 4.91 -1.59 8.52
CA VAL A 36 5.03 -2.72 9.46
C VAL A 36 3.68 -3.28 9.92
N GLY A 37 2.62 -2.47 9.92
CA GLY A 37 1.30 -2.92 10.33
C GLY A 37 1.32 -3.58 11.70
N ALA A 38 0.83 -4.83 11.78
CA ALA A 38 0.85 -5.62 13.00
C ALA A 38 2.16 -6.42 13.20
N GLY A 39 3.19 -6.19 12.39
CA GLY A 39 4.51 -6.81 12.53
C GLY A 39 4.66 -8.21 11.94
N GLY A 40 3.74 -8.65 11.09
CA GLY A 40 3.74 -10.03 10.60
C GLY A 40 4.92 -10.34 9.66
N HIS A 41 5.15 -9.54 8.64
CA HIS A 41 6.30 -9.65 7.75
C HIS A 41 7.62 -9.33 8.49
N ALA A 42 7.62 -8.25 9.29
CA ALA A 42 8.76 -7.88 10.12
C ALA A 42 9.24 -9.05 11.00
N ARG A 43 8.30 -9.76 11.63
CA ARG A 43 8.61 -10.96 12.41
C ARG A 43 9.27 -12.05 11.56
N ALA A 44 8.70 -12.35 10.39
CA ALA A 44 9.24 -13.39 9.51
C ALA A 44 10.66 -13.05 9.01
N LEU A 45 10.92 -11.77 8.69
CA LEU A 45 12.27 -11.30 8.34
C LEU A 45 13.26 -11.50 9.50
N LEU A 46 12.89 -11.08 10.71
CA LEU A 46 13.74 -11.19 11.91
C LEU A 46 13.99 -12.66 12.34
N GLU A 47 13.06 -13.57 12.05
CA GLU A 47 13.20 -15.00 12.28
C GLU A 47 14.09 -15.69 11.21
N ALA A 48 14.17 -15.11 10.00
CA ALA A 48 14.98 -15.67 8.91
C ALA A 48 16.50 -15.59 9.19
N SER A 49 16.95 -14.55 9.93
CA SER A 49 18.35 -14.41 10.34
C SER A 49 18.50 -13.63 11.64
N SER A 50 19.39 -14.07 12.52
CA SER A 50 19.77 -13.33 13.74
C SER A 50 20.50 -12.02 13.46
N GLU A 51 21.12 -11.91 12.28
CA GLU A 51 21.89 -10.75 11.84
C GLU A 51 21.04 -9.60 11.31
N ILE A 52 19.73 -9.80 11.13
CA ILE A 52 18.85 -8.73 10.66
C ILE A 52 18.64 -7.68 11.73
N ARG A 53 18.89 -6.42 11.35
CA ARG A 53 18.44 -5.22 12.03
C ARG A 53 17.36 -4.55 11.19
N LEU A 54 16.23 -4.21 11.80
CA LEU A 54 15.04 -3.76 11.12
C LEU A 54 14.63 -2.34 11.51
N LEU A 55 14.46 -1.47 10.53
CA LEU A 55 13.73 -0.23 10.67
C LEU A 55 12.28 -0.49 10.27
N ALA A 56 11.36 -0.33 11.21
CA ALA A 56 9.93 -0.60 11.04
C ALA A 56 9.15 0.71 11.01
N LEU A 57 8.55 1.05 9.89
CA LEU A 57 7.77 2.27 9.69
C LEU A 57 6.28 1.95 9.63
N ASP A 58 5.47 2.79 10.21
CA ASP A 58 4.03 2.88 9.92
C ASP A 58 3.54 4.30 10.25
N ARG A 59 2.51 4.75 9.54
CA ARG A 59 1.85 6.02 9.81
C ARG A 59 0.70 5.88 10.82
N ASP A 60 0.23 4.65 11.06
CA ASP A 60 -0.85 4.37 12.00
C ASP A 60 -0.26 4.07 13.40
N PRO A 61 -0.55 4.92 14.41
CA PRO A 61 -0.02 4.73 15.76
C PRO A 61 -0.50 3.43 16.42
N ASP A 62 -1.71 2.96 16.09
CA ASP A 62 -2.25 1.72 16.65
C ASP A 62 -1.53 0.49 16.07
N ALA A 63 -1.18 0.54 14.78
CA ALA A 63 -0.36 -0.48 14.15
C ALA A 63 1.02 -0.56 14.79
N LEU A 64 1.68 0.58 15.02
CA LEU A 64 2.98 0.63 15.69
C LEU A 64 2.94 0.11 17.12
N ALA A 65 1.88 0.43 17.89
CA ALA A 65 1.73 -0.08 19.25
C ALA A 65 1.65 -1.60 19.26
N LEU A 66 0.85 -2.20 18.38
CA LEU A 66 0.72 -3.64 18.24
C LEU A 66 2.02 -4.30 17.73
N ALA A 67 2.69 -3.66 16.77
CA ALA A 67 3.97 -4.17 16.26
C ALA A 67 5.04 -4.20 17.35
N ARG A 68 5.13 -3.16 18.18
CA ARG A 68 6.06 -3.10 19.34
C ARG A 68 5.83 -4.24 20.31
N GLU A 69 4.58 -4.52 20.65
CA GLU A 69 4.22 -5.63 21.53
C GLU A 69 4.64 -6.98 20.91
N ARG A 70 4.27 -7.23 19.67
CA ARG A 70 4.53 -8.51 18.98
C ARG A 70 6.00 -8.78 18.67
N LEU A 71 6.78 -7.72 18.47
CA LEU A 71 8.20 -7.81 18.13
C LEU A 71 9.11 -7.56 19.34
N ALA A 72 8.55 -7.39 20.56
CA ALA A 72 9.31 -7.08 21.78
C ALA A 72 10.46 -8.07 22.05
N ARG A 73 10.28 -9.36 21.72
CA ARG A 73 11.31 -10.39 21.89
C ARG A 73 12.58 -10.18 21.08
N PHE A 74 12.53 -9.35 20.03
CA PHE A 74 13.68 -9.05 19.18
C PHE A 74 14.54 -7.90 19.70
N GLY A 75 14.07 -7.20 20.75
CA GLY A 75 14.84 -6.16 21.44
C GLY A 75 15.37 -5.07 20.52
N ASP A 76 16.64 -4.75 20.68
CA ASP A 76 17.32 -3.67 19.95
C ASP A 76 17.53 -3.93 18.45
N ARG A 77 17.15 -5.12 17.98
CA ARG A 77 17.18 -5.44 16.54
C ARG A 77 16.10 -4.68 15.76
N VAL A 78 15.09 -4.10 16.42
CA VAL A 78 13.97 -3.40 15.77
C VAL A 78 13.88 -1.96 16.25
N ARG A 79 13.95 -1.03 15.31
CA ARG A 79 13.67 0.39 15.55
C ARG A 79 12.34 0.78 14.89
N PHE A 80 11.42 1.34 15.68
CA PHE A 80 10.09 1.76 15.21
C PHE A 80 10.02 3.26 15.00
N VAL A 81 9.50 3.69 13.86
CA VAL A 81 9.31 5.10 13.52
C VAL A 81 7.88 5.33 13.03
N ALA A 82 7.24 6.36 13.59
CA ALA A 82 5.92 6.82 13.13
C ALA A 82 6.10 7.76 11.94
N ALA A 83 5.98 7.22 10.72
CA ALA A 83 6.19 7.97 9.49
C ALA A 83 5.34 7.44 8.34
N ASN A 84 5.10 8.31 7.34
CA ASN A 84 4.59 7.87 6.05
C ASN A 84 5.73 7.19 5.28
N PHE A 85 5.47 6.01 4.71
CA PHE A 85 6.48 5.32 3.88
C PHE A 85 7.00 6.17 2.71
N GLY A 86 6.21 7.14 2.22
CA GLY A 86 6.65 8.12 1.22
C GLY A 86 7.81 9.02 1.69
N ASP A 87 8.05 9.09 2.99
CA ASP A 87 9.14 9.88 3.60
C ASP A 87 10.42 9.06 3.83
N LEU A 88 10.51 7.86 3.27
CA LEU A 88 11.62 6.92 3.45
C LEU A 88 13.01 7.56 3.29
N ALA A 89 13.18 8.50 2.35
CA ALA A 89 14.46 9.16 2.12
C ALA A 89 14.97 9.90 3.37
N ARG A 90 14.06 10.57 4.08
CA ARG A 90 14.33 11.29 5.34
C ARG A 90 14.57 10.32 6.49
N GLU A 91 13.73 9.29 6.60
CA GLU A 91 13.80 8.33 7.69
C GLU A 91 15.06 7.44 7.64
N LEU A 92 15.73 7.39 6.48
CA LEU A 92 17.02 6.70 6.30
C LEU A 92 18.25 7.62 6.50
N GLU A 93 18.06 8.88 6.88
CA GLU A 93 19.19 9.75 7.21
C GLU A 93 19.92 9.23 8.46
N GLY A 94 21.25 9.08 8.34
CA GLY A 94 22.08 8.52 9.40
C GLY A 94 22.07 6.99 9.53
N PHE A 95 21.31 6.27 8.69
CA PHE A 95 21.39 4.81 8.59
C PHE A 95 22.28 4.36 7.43
N PRO A 96 22.84 3.13 7.49
CA PRO A 96 23.49 2.53 6.34
C PRO A 96 22.47 2.28 5.22
N PRO A 97 22.92 2.11 3.95
CA PRO A 97 22.04 1.67 2.89
C PRO A 97 21.39 0.33 3.22
N PRO A 98 20.05 0.17 3.04
CA PRO A 98 19.36 -1.10 3.32
C PRO A 98 19.77 -2.22 2.35
N ASP A 99 19.85 -3.45 2.87
CA ASP A 99 20.01 -4.68 2.09
C ASP A 99 18.67 -5.23 1.62
N GLY A 100 17.57 -4.89 2.33
CA GLY A 100 16.22 -5.24 1.95
C GLY A 100 15.21 -4.17 2.33
N ILE A 101 14.27 -3.88 1.42
CA ILE A 101 13.14 -2.97 1.68
C ILE A 101 11.85 -3.69 1.32
N LEU A 102 10.90 -3.70 2.25
CA LEU A 102 9.54 -4.20 2.07
C LEU A 102 8.54 -3.06 2.13
N ALA A 103 7.53 -3.11 1.27
CA ALA A 103 6.28 -2.36 1.44
C ALA A 103 5.09 -3.29 1.19
N ASP A 104 4.22 -3.47 2.19
CA ASP A 104 2.93 -4.14 2.08
C ASP A 104 1.84 -3.07 2.06
N LEU A 105 1.39 -2.71 0.84
CA LEU A 105 0.53 -1.55 0.61
C LEU A 105 -0.92 -1.79 1.04
N GLY A 106 -1.67 -0.72 1.14
CA GLY A 106 -3.11 -0.75 1.41
C GLY A 106 -3.48 -0.65 2.90
N VAL A 107 -4.68 -1.10 3.23
CA VAL A 107 -5.25 -0.99 4.58
C VAL A 107 -5.02 -2.27 5.40
N SER A 108 -4.69 -2.09 6.66
CA SER A 108 -4.54 -3.22 7.58
C SER A 108 -5.90 -3.88 7.88
N SER A 109 -5.86 -5.16 8.29
CA SER A 109 -7.06 -5.86 8.74
C SER A 109 -7.71 -5.20 9.95
N MET A 110 -6.93 -4.53 10.80
CA MET A 110 -7.43 -3.78 11.96
C MET A 110 -8.26 -2.57 11.50
N GLN A 111 -7.73 -1.77 10.56
CA GLN A 111 -8.43 -0.62 9.99
C GLN A 111 -9.76 -1.01 9.32
N LEU A 112 -9.80 -2.17 8.62
CA LEU A 112 -11.03 -2.68 8.01
C LEU A 112 -12.02 -3.27 9.03
N ALA A 113 -11.55 -3.78 10.16
CA ALA A 113 -12.40 -4.38 11.20
C ALA A 113 -13.05 -3.32 12.09
N GLU A 114 -12.39 -2.20 12.27
CA GLU A 114 -12.85 -1.11 13.12
C GLU A 114 -13.76 -0.15 12.36
N SER A 115 -15.06 -0.19 12.66
CA SER A 115 -16.07 0.65 11.96
C SER A 115 -15.84 2.15 12.18
N SER A 116 -15.29 2.55 13.32
CA SER A 116 -14.97 3.95 13.65
C SER A 116 -13.92 4.57 12.73
N ARG A 117 -13.12 3.75 12.03
CA ARG A 117 -12.10 4.20 11.08
C ARG A 117 -12.65 4.50 9.67
N GLY A 118 -13.85 4.06 9.34
CA GLY A 118 -14.54 4.38 8.08
C GLY A 118 -13.99 3.73 6.80
N PHE A 119 -13.09 2.76 6.88
CA PHE A 119 -12.51 2.07 5.71
C PHE A 119 -13.44 1.04 5.07
N SER A 120 -14.49 0.62 5.76
CA SER A 120 -15.42 -0.41 5.31
C SER A 120 -16.86 0.09 5.31
N PHE A 121 -17.62 -0.23 4.27
CA PHE A 121 -19.05 0.02 4.18
C PHE A 121 -19.91 -1.16 4.65
N ARG A 122 -19.30 -2.28 5.07
CA ARG A 122 -20.02 -3.44 5.59
C ARG A 122 -20.65 -3.19 6.96
N ARG A 123 -20.04 -2.32 7.76
CA ARG A 123 -20.55 -1.83 9.03
C ARG A 123 -20.61 -0.31 8.94
N ASP A 124 -21.69 0.27 9.48
CA ASP A 124 -21.82 1.71 9.52
C ASP A 124 -20.84 2.32 10.50
N GLY A 125 -20.28 3.46 10.14
CA GLY A 125 -19.34 4.22 10.94
C GLY A 125 -19.08 5.60 10.34
N PRO A 126 -18.35 6.45 11.04
CA PRO A 126 -17.95 7.75 10.49
C PRO A 126 -17.13 7.58 9.22
N LEU A 127 -17.34 8.48 8.26
CA LEU A 127 -16.63 8.46 6.98
C LEU A 127 -15.28 9.18 7.13
N ASP A 128 -14.36 8.55 7.87
CA ASP A 128 -13.04 9.10 8.20
C ASP A 128 -11.97 8.74 7.16
N MET A 129 -11.58 7.49 7.05
CA MET A 129 -10.57 6.90 6.15
C MET A 129 -9.12 7.40 6.34
N ARG A 130 -8.81 8.17 7.38
CA ARG A 130 -7.43 8.62 7.65
C ARG A 130 -6.62 7.53 8.34
N MET A 131 -5.55 7.08 7.74
CA MET A 131 -4.63 6.11 8.35
C MET A 131 -3.86 6.71 9.52
N SER A 132 -3.36 7.94 9.37
CA SER A 132 -2.59 8.68 10.38
C SER A 132 -3.44 9.43 11.41
N ARG A 133 -4.78 9.38 11.31
CA ARG A 133 -5.74 10.16 12.12
C ARG A 133 -5.59 11.69 12.00
N SER A 134 -4.75 12.18 11.10
CA SER A 134 -4.53 13.59 10.81
C SER A 134 -4.87 13.91 9.37
N GLY A 135 -5.06 15.20 9.06
CA GLY A 135 -5.42 15.66 7.73
C GLY A 135 -6.93 15.62 7.46
N ARG A 136 -7.30 15.82 6.20
CA ARG A 136 -8.68 15.89 5.71
C ARG A 136 -9.30 14.49 5.65
N SER A 137 -10.45 14.29 6.30
CA SER A 137 -11.21 13.04 6.28
C SER A 137 -11.99 12.85 4.97
N ALA A 138 -12.47 11.64 4.72
CA ALA A 138 -13.32 11.37 3.56
C ALA A 138 -14.64 12.17 3.59
N ALA A 139 -15.22 12.37 4.78
CA ALA A 139 -16.40 13.23 4.94
C ALA A 139 -16.10 14.68 4.55
N GLU A 140 -14.95 15.21 4.95
CA GLU A 140 -14.52 16.57 4.58
C GLU A 140 -14.21 16.68 3.08
N VAL A 141 -13.61 15.66 2.46
CA VAL A 141 -13.45 15.58 1.00
C VAL A 141 -14.82 15.70 0.33
N LEU A 142 -15.80 14.89 0.73
CA LEU A 142 -17.14 14.97 0.16
C LEU A 142 -17.85 16.30 0.45
N ALA A 143 -17.57 16.94 1.58
CA ALA A 143 -18.19 18.21 1.96
C ALA A 143 -17.65 19.40 1.17
N THR A 144 -16.36 19.41 0.83
CA THR A 144 -15.69 20.61 0.33
C THR A 144 -15.22 20.53 -1.12
N ALA A 145 -15.01 19.32 -1.66
CA ALA A 145 -14.53 19.15 -3.03
C ALA A 145 -15.54 19.65 -4.07
N SER A 146 -15.01 20.23 -5.16
CA SER A 146 -15.79 20.65 -6.32
C SER A 146 -16.31 19.44 -7.12
N ALA A 147 -17.22 19.69 -8.08
CA ALA A 147 -17.72 18.66 -8.98
C ALA A 147 -16.58 18.02 -9.80
N ASP A 148 -15.67 18.84 -10.31
CA ASP A 148 -14.55 18.37 -11.13
C ASP A 148 -13.56 17.56 -10.28
N GLU A 149 -13.25 18.01 -9.06
CA GLU A 149 -12.39 17.31 -8.13
C GLU A 149 -12.95 15.92 -7.76
N LEU A 150 -14.23 15.83 -7.39
CA LEU A 150 -14.87 14.54 -7.07
C LEU A 150 -14.91 13.61 -8.29
N SER A 151 -15.25 14.15 -9.45
CA SER A 151 -15.30 13.36 -10.69
C SER A 151 -13.91 12.82 -11.05
N ARG A 152 -12.87 13.65 -10.91
CA ARG A 152 -11.47 13.24 -11.11
C ARG A 152 -11.07 12.14 -10.12
N ILE A 153 -11.34 12.33 -8.82
CA ILE A 153 -11.03 11.35 -7.77
C ILE A 153 -11.66 9.99 -8.11
N PHE A 154 -12.94 9.96 -8.42
CA PHE A 154 -13.64 8.70 -8.70
C PHE A 154 -13.20 8.06 -10.02
N LEU A 155 -12.88 8.85 -11.04
CA LEU A 155 -12.41 8.36 -12.33
C LEU A 155 -10.98 7.83 -12.23
N GLU A 156 -10.05 8.62 -11.69
CA GLU A 156 -8.62 8.30 -11.69
C GLU A 156 -8.26 7.26 -10.63
N TYR A 157 -8.79 7.40 -9.40
CA TYR A 157 -8.43 6.53 -8.27
C TYR A 157 -9.41 5.36 -8.07
N GLY A 158 -10.64 5.50 -8.53
CA GLY A 158 -11.63 4.43 -8.49
C GLY A 158 -11.72 3.62 -9.78
N GLU A 159 -11.16 4.11 -10.90
CA GLU A 159 -11.44 3.59 -12.24
C GLU A 159 -12.97 3.44 -12.45
N GLU A 160 -13.77 4.40 -11.88
CA GLU A 160 -15.24 4.34 -11.83
C GLU A 160 -15.85 4.99 -13.06
N ARG A 161 -16.51 4.18 -13.89
CA ARG A 161 -17.11 4.62 -15.16
C ARG A 161 -18.29 5.58 -14.97
N MET A 162 -18.97 5.49 -13.82
CA MET A 162 -20.11 6.34 -13.49
C MET A 162 -19.73 7.55 -12.62
N ALA A 163 -18.45 7.92 -12.57
CA ALA A 163 -17.89 8.98 -11.73
C ALA A 163 -18.75 10.26 -11.76
N VAL A 164 -19.09 10.79 -12.94
CA VAL A 164 -19.89 12.02 -13.11
C VAL A 164 -21.29 11.88 -12.51
N LYS A 165 -21.96 10.72 -12.70
CA LYS A 165 -23.31 10.49 -12.16
C LYS A 165 -23.28 10.37 -10.64
N ILE A 166 -22.27 9.69 -10.09
CA ILE A 166 -22.06 9.55 -8.65
C ILE A 166 -21.74 10.91 -8.03
N THR A 167 -20.87 11.69 -8.65
CA THR A 167 -20.57 13.07 -8.22
C THR A 167 -21.83 13.91 -8.14
N ARG A 168 -22.68 13.91 -9.18
CA ARG A 168 -23.93 14.65 -9.17
C ARG A 168 -24.83 14.23 -8.00
N ALA A 169 -24.99 12.94 -7.78
CA ALA A 169 -25.83 12.42 -6.68
C ALA A 169 -25.26 12.81 -5.29
N ILE A 170 -23.93 12.86 -5.13
CA ILE A 170 -23.29 13.34 -3.90
C ILE A 170 -23.56 14.83 -3.71
N LEU A 171 -23.41 15.65 -4.75
CA LEU A 171 -23.68 17.08 -4.68
C LEU A 171 -25.15 17.40 -4.36
N GLU A 172 -26.08 16.65 -4.94
CA GLU A 172 -27.51 16.77 -4.62
C GLU A 172 -27.78 16.39 -3.16
N GLU A 173 -27.16 15.32 -2.64
CA GLU A 173 -27.32 14.91 -1.25
C GLU A 173 -26.72 15.94 -0.28
N ARG A 174 -25.59 16.57 -0.64
CA ARG A 174 -24.98 17.67 0.14
C ARG A 174 -25.92 18.85 0.38
N THR A 175 -26.82 19.15 -0.56
CA THR A 175 -27.79 20.24 -0.37
C THR A 175 -28.85 19.92 0.70
N ARG A 176 -29.02 18.62 1.02
CA ARG A 176 -29.98 18.15 2.03
C ARG A 176 -29.33 17.99 3.41
N GLY A 177 -28.00 17.85 3.44
CA GLY A 177 -27.22 17.70 4.66
C GLY A 177 -25.85 17.08 4.42
N PRO A 178 -24.99 17.04 5.45
CA PRO A 178 -23.64 16.47 5.33
C PRO A 178 -23.68 14.95 5.20
N ILE A 179 -22.77 14.42 4.36
CA ILE A 179 -22.56 12.97 4.21
C ILE A 179 -21.44 12.57 5.17
N THR A 180 -21.80 12.00 6.32
CA THR A 180 -20.87 11.76 7.43
C THR A 180 -20.62 10.29 7.74
N THR A 181 -21.44 9.37 7.17
CA THR A 181 -21.31 7.94 7.46
C THR A 181 -21.06 7.10 6.22
N THR A 182 -20.41 5.95 6.42
CA THR A 182 -20.11 5.00 5.36
C THR A 182 -21.38 4.47 4.71
N ARG A 183 -22.46 4.27 5.49
CA ARG A 183 -23.75 3.81 5.00
C ARG A 183 -24.43 4.85 4.11
N GLN A 184 -24.38 6.13 4.48
CA GLN A 184 -24.94 7.20 3.64
C GLN A 184 -24.29 7.19 2.24
N LEU A 185 -22.95 7.19 2.17
CA LEU A 185 -22.23 7.16 0.91
C LEU A 185 -22.54 5.89 0.11
N SER A 186 -22.51 4.71 0.74
CA SER A 186 -22.81 3.43 0.07
C SER A 186 -24.21 3.43 -0.55
N ARG A 187 -25.23 3.97 0.15
CA ARG A 187 -26.61 4.09 -0.36
C ARG A 187 -26.70 5.04 -1.57
N ILE A 188 -25.99 6.17 -1.54
CA ILE A 188 -25.96 7.10 -2.68
C ILE A 188 -25.40 6.39 -3.90
N VAL A 189 -24.26 5.68 -3.76
CA VAL A 189 -23.63 4.96 -4.85
C VAL A 189 -24.51 3.83 -5.38
N ALA A 190 -25.11 3.01 -4.51
CA ALA A 190 -26.00 1.93 -4.88
C ALA A 190 -27.23 2.44 -5.66
N ARG A 191 -27.82 3.57 -5.26
CA ARG A 191 -28.93 4.21 -5.99
C ARG A 191 -28.57 4.58 -7.43
N VAL A 192 -27.30 5.00 -7.67
CA VAL A 192 -26.83 5.37 -9.01
C VAL A 192 -26.47 4.16 -9.87
N LYS A 193 -25.82 3.13 -9.28
CA LYS A 193 -25.28 1.99 -10.01
C LYS A 193 -26.24 0.82 -10.13
N GLY A 194 -27.13 0.64 -9.15
CA GLY A 194 -27.97 -0.56 -9.03
C GLY A 194 -27.13 -1.81 -8.70
N ASP A 195 -27.77 -2.98 -8.60
CA ASP A 195 -27.17 -4.25 -8.16
C ASP A 195 -26.56 -5.09 -9.30
N ARG A 196 -26.11 -4.47 -10.38
CA ARG A 196 -25.70 -5.18 -11.62
C ARG A 196 -24.26 -5.69 -11.62
N GLU A 197 -23.41 -5.36 -10.64
CA GLU A 197 -22.00 -5.73 -10.63
C GLU A 197 -21.72 -6.92 -9.69
N LYS A 198 -20.71 -7.75 -10.07
CA LYS A 198 -20.20 -8.85 -9.20
C LYS A 198 -19.51 -8.35 -7.92
N ILE A 199 -19.14 -7.08 -7.90
CA ILE A 199 -18.46 -6.40 -6.79
C ILE A 199 -19.43 -5.37 -6.24
N ASP A 200 -19.43 -5.18 -4.91
CA ASP A 200 -20.26 -4.16 -4.28
C ASP A 200 -20.11 -2.81 -4.98
N PRO A 201 -21.21 -2.16 -5.34
CA PRO A 201 -21.19 -0.90 -6.10
C PRO A 201 -20.32 0.19 -5.46
N ALA A 202 -20.21 0.25 -4.13
CA ALA A 202 -19.44 1.27 -3.43
C ALA A 202 -17.92 1.03 -3.42
N THR A 203 -17.45 -0.18 -3.74
CA THR A 203 -16.02 -0.55 -3.60
C THR A 203 -15.08 0.44 -4.26
N ARG A 204 -15.34 0.84 -5.51
CA ARG A 204 -14.48 1.74 -6.28
C ARG A 204 -14.47 3.16 -5.73
N VAL A 205 -15.61 3.63 -5.25
CA VAL A 205 -15.75 4.97 -4.65
C VAL A 205 -15.02 5.04 -3.31
N PHE A 206 -15.13 4.00 -2.48
CA PHE A 206 -14.40 3.90 -1.22
C PHE A 206 -12.89 3.80 -1.46
N GLN A 207 -12.44 3.00 -2.44
CA GLN A 207 -11.05 2.96 -2.83
C GLN A 207 -10.54 4.34 -3.27
N ALA A 208 -11.30 5.05 -4.10
CA ALA A 208 -10.92 6.38 -4.60
C ALA A 208 -10.75 7.40 -3.48
N LEU A 209 -11.71 7.46 -2.55
CA LEU A 209 -11.62 8.35 -1.40
C LEU A 209 -10.45 7.98 -0.48
N ARG A 210 -10.20 6.69 -0.25
CA ARG A 210 -9.08 6.23 0.56
C ARG A 210 -7.74 6.66 -0.03
N ILE A 211 -7.57 6.49 -1.34
CA ILE A 211 -6.36 6.91 -2.06
C ILE A 211 -6.16 8.41 -1.96
N GLU A 212 -7.24 9.21 -2.14
CA GLU A 212 -7.18 10.68 -2.03
C GLU A 212 -6.82 11.12 -0.61
N VAL A 213 -7.57 10.67 0.40
CA VAL A 213 -7.40 11.04 1.81
C VAL A 213 -5.99 10.72 2.32
N ASN A 214 -5.40 9.63 1.84
CA ASN A 214 -4.11 9.14 2.32
C ASN A 214 -2.94 9.43 1.38
N GLU A 215 -3.18 10.09 0.24
CA GLU A 215 -2.16 10.39 -0.77
C GLU A 215 -1.37 9.12 -1.19
N GLU A 216 -2.08 7.97 -1.31
CA GLU A 216 -1.44 6.65 -1.41
C GLU A 216 -0.51 6.55 -2.64
N LEU A 217 -0.96 6.99 -3.81
CA LEU A 217 -0.18 6.88 -5.05
C LEU A 217 0.99 7.87 -5.11
N GLN A 218 0.81 9.08 -4.56
CA GLN A 218 1.89 10.06 -4.45
C GLN A 218 2.98 9.58 -3.49
N SER A 219 2.55 9.06 -2.31
CA SER A 219 3.46 8.46 -1.34
C SER A 219 4.21 7.27 -1.91
N LEU A 220 3.52 6.40 -2.68
CA LEU A 220 4.13 5.25 -3.37
C LEU A 220 5.20 5.70 -4.38
N SER A 221 4.93 6.74 -5.14
CA SER A 221 5.90 7.26 -6.12
C SER A 221 7.16 7.81 -5.44
N ARG A 222 7.00 8.58 -4.35
CA ARG A 222 8.13 9.09 -3.54
C ARG A 222 8.90 7.94 -2.90
N PHE A 223 8.19 6.96 -2.32
CA PHE A 223 8.78 5.76 -1.72
C PHE A 223 9.66 4.99 -2.70
N LEU A 224 9.12 4.68 -3.89
CA LEU A 224 9.85 3.91 -4.89
C LEU A 224 11.12 4.63 -5.36
N ALA A 225 11.04 5.95 -5.56
CA ALA A 225 12.21 6.75 -5.91
C ALA A 225 13.29 6.71 -4.80
N ALA A 226 12.87 6.86 -3.54
CA ALA A 226 13.75 6.78 -2.38
C ALA A 226 14.36 5.38 -2.21
N ALA A 227 13.52 4.33 -2.30
CA ALA A 227 13.95 2.95 -2.17
C ALA A 227 15.02 2.58 -3.21
N VAL A 228 14.76 2.87 -4.49
CA VAL A 228 15.75 2.63 -5.56
C VAL A 228 17.05 3.40 -5.31
N GLY A 229 16.96 4.65 -4.85
CA GLY A 229 18.14 5.48 -4.57
C GLY A 229 18.98 5.01 -3.38
N LYS A 230 18.31 4.66 -2.28
CA LYS A 230 18.96 4.36 -0.98
C LYS A 230 19.36 2.90 -0.79
N LEU A 231 18.76 1.96 -1.53
CA LEU A 231 19.03 0.53 -1.43
C LEU A 231 20.53 0.25 -1.70
N ASN A 232 21.10 -0.68 -0.96
CA ASN A 232 22.49 -1.14 -1.17
C ASN A 232 22.63 -1.85 -2.53
N ALA A 233 23.83 -1.88 -3.10
CA ALA A 233 24.13 -2.70 -4.27
C ALA A 233 23.94 -4.19 -3.92
N GLY A 234 23.16 -4.94 -4.73
CA GLY A 234 22.72 -6.30 -4.40
C GLY A 234 21.55 -6.37 -3.42
N GLY A 235 21.15 -5.23 -2.84
CA GLY A 235 19.98 -5.15 -1.97
C GLY A 235 18.67 -5.30 -2.76
N ARG A 236 17.58 -5.71 -2.10
CA ARG A 236 16.34 -6.10 -2.74
C ARG A 236 15.13 -5.29 -2.24
N LEU A 237 14.28 -4.92 -3.17
CA LEU A 237 13.00 -4.25 -2.92
C LEU A 237 11.86 -5.19 -3.25
N ALA A 238 10.97 -5.44 -2.28
CA ALA A 238 9.74 -6.19 -2.45
C ALA A 238 8.53 -5.31 -2.14
N VAL A 239 7.53 -5.33 -3.02
CA VAL A 239 6.30 -4.54 -2.86
C VAL A 239 5.09 -5.41 -3.11
N LEU A 240 4.20 -5.48 -2.10
CA LEU A 240 2.86 -6.04 -2.24
C LEU A 240 1.88 -4.90 -2.56
N SER A 241 1.03 -5.12 -3.55
CA SER A 241 -0.04 -4.21 -3.96
C SER A 241 -1.37 -4.95 -4.04
N TYR A 242 -2.49 -4.25 -3.82
CA TYR A 242 -3.82 -4.87 -3.74
C TYR A 242 -4.80 -4.35 -4.79
N HIS A 243 -4.45 -3.32 -5.53
CA HIS A 243 -5.25 -2.82 -6.66
C HIS A 243 -4.40 -2.47 -7.89
N SER A 244 -5.09 -2.27 -9.01
CA SER A 244 -4.47 -2.06 -10.34
C SER A 244 -3.55 -0.85 -10.41
N LEU A 245 -3.90 0.24 -9.72
CA LEU A 245 -3.13 1.48 -9.77
C LEU A 245 -1.79 1.34 -9.05
N GLU A 246 -1.77 0.76 -7.84
CA GLU A 246 -0.52 0.46 -7.12
C GLU A 246 0.40 -0.43 -7.97
N ASP A 247 -0.13 -1.57 -8.44
CA ASP A 247 0.65 -2.53 -9.25
C ASP A 247 1.21 -1.89 -10.53
N ARG A 248 0.46 -0.95 -11.14
CA ARG A 248 0.90 -0.18 -12.31
C ARG A 248 2.09 0.71 -11.98
N VAL A 249 2.01 1.49 -10.89
CA VAL A 249 3.09 2.38 -10.44
C VAL A 249 4.36 1.57 -10.15
N VAL A 250 4.26 0.47 -9.41
CA VAL A 250 5.41 -0.41 -9.09
C VAL A 250 6.00 -1.01 -10.36
N LYS A 251 5.16 -1.60 -11.22
CA LYS A 251 5.58 -2.21 -12.50
C LYS A 251 6.30 -1.22 -13.38
N ASP A 252 5.74 -0.02 -13.55
CA ASP A 252 6.28 0.98 -14.45
C ASP A 252 7.59 1.55 -13.89
N THR A 253 7.71 1.75 -12.56
CA THR A 253 8.97 2.12 -11.92
C THR A 253 10.05 1.06 -12.14
N PHE A 254 9.76 -0.21 -11.87
CA PHE A 254 10.74 -1.29 -12.06
C PHE A 254 11.18 -1.42 -13.52
N ARG A 255 10.25 -1.30 -14.46
CA ARG A 255 10.56 -1.29 -15.89
C ARG A 255 11.46 -0.11 -16.27
N ASN A 256 11.13 1.09 -15.82
CA ASN A 256 11.89 2.30 -16.12
C ASN A 256 13.31 2.24 -15.59
N GLN A 257 13.49 1.61 -14.41
CA GLN A 257 14.80 1.44 -13.76
C GLN A 257 15.56 0.19 -14.21
N SER A 258 14.98 -0.65 -15.09
CA SER A 258 15.65 -1.85 -15.59
C SER A 258 16.49 -1.64 -16.87
N GLY A 259 16.62 -0.39 -17.34
CA GLY A 259 17.33 -0.05 -18.57
C GLY A 259 16.57 -0.36 -19.85
N VAL A 260 15.30 -0.75 -19.76
CA VAL A 260 14.45 -0.95 -20.93
C VAL A 260 14.11 0.40 -21.54
N CYS A 261 14.42 0.56 -22.81
CA CYS A 261 14.09 1.78 -23.58
C CYS A 261 12.58 2.01 -23.60
N LEU A 262 12.16 3.23 -23.27
CA LEU A 262 10.76 3.68 -23.27
C LEU A 262 10.41 4.51 -24.53
N CYS A 263 11.37 4.73 -25.41
CA CYS A 263 11.12 5.47 -26.64
C CYS A 263 10.11 4.73 -27.55
N PRO A 264 9.33 5.45 -28.36
CA PRO A 264 8.53 4.85 -29.42
C PRO A 264 9.39 3.94 -30.31
N PRO A 265 8.87 2.78 -30.76
CA PRO A 265 9.68 1.77 -31.48
C PRO A 265 10.36 2.25 -32.77
N LYS A 266 9.96 3.39 -33.30
CA LYS A 266 10.48 3.96 -34.56
C LYS A 266 11.41 5.16 -34.36
N LEU A 267 11.80 5.47 -33.13
CA LEU A 267 12.74 6.57 -32.87
C LEU A 267 14.17 6.13 -33.25
N PRO A 268 14.85 6.83 -34.16
CA PRO A 268 16.18 6.41 -34.63
C PRO A 268 17.28 6.50 -33.57
N VAL A 269 17.11 7.36 -32.55
CA VAL A 269 18.05 7.53 -31.43
C VAL A 269 17.27 7.52 -30.11
N CYS A 270 17.76 6.76 -29.13
CA CYS A 270 17.18 6.72 -27.80
C CYS A 270 17.36 8.06 -27.07
N VAL A 271 16.25 8.69 -26.67
CA VAL A 271 16.24 9.97 -25.92
C VAL A 271 15.66 9.82 -24.52
N CYS A 272 15.21 8.61 -24.11
CA CYS A 272 14.56 8.42 -22.81
C CYS A 272 15.52 8.40 -21.61
N GLY A 273 16.83 8.36 -21.83
CA GLY A 273 17.81 8.30 -20.75
C GLY A 273 17.64 7.10 -19.81
N ALA A 274 17.11 5.97 -20.32
CA ALA A 274 16.87 4.77 -19.53
C ALA A 274 18.16 4.35 -18.79
N ARG A 275 18.08 4.30 -17.46
CA ARG A 275 19.19 3.88 -16.58
C ARG A 275 18.91 2.48 -16.08
N ARG A 276 19.94 1.64 -16.10
CA ARG A 276 19.85 0.31 -15.51
C ARG A 276 20.29 0.36 -14.05
N ALA A 277 19.33 0.55 -13.15
CA ALA A 277 19.55 0.58 -11.71
C ALA A 277 18.98 -0.67 -11.01
N LEU A 278 18.03 -1.36 -11.63
CA LEU A 278 17.36 -2.54 -11.07
C LEU A 278 17.43 -3.75 -12.01
N LEU A 279 17.61 -4.92 -11.42
CA LEU A 279 17.32 -6.21 -12.03
C LEU A 279 15.92 -6.64 -11.54
N VAL A 280 14.94 -6.74 -12.44
CA VAL A 280 13.59 -7.16 -12.09
C VAL A 280 13.57 -8.67 -11.83
N LEU A 281 13.32 -9.08 -10.59
CA LEU A 281 13.26 -10.48 -10.17
C LEU A 281 11.92 -11.13 -10.56
N THR A 282 10.82 -10.35 -10.53
CA THR A 282 9.49 -10.83 -10.86
C THR A 282 8.93 -10.17 -12.13
N ARG A 283 9.12 -10.79 -13.29
CA ARG A 283 8.55 -10.28 -14.56
C ARG A 283 7.01 -10.24 -14.53
N ARG A 284 6.39 -11.27 -13.91
CA ARG A 284 4.96 -11.31 -13.58
C ARG A 284 4.83 -11.23 -12.06
N PRO A 285 3.78 -10.57 -11.53
CA PRO A 285 3.58 -10.51 -10.09
C PRO A 285 3.30 -11.92 -9.55
N ILE A 286 3.89 -12.24 -8.42
CA ILE A 286 3.52 -13.43 -7.65
C ILE A 286 2.17 -13.16 -6.98
N ARG A 287 1.29 -14.15 -6.97
CA ARG A 287 -0.06 -14.07 -6.39
C ARG A 287 -0.24 -15.20 -5.38
N PRO A 288 -1.06 -14.98 -4.34
CA PRO A 288 -1.40 -16.03 -3.37
C PRO A 288 -2.00 -17.23 -4.06
N GLY A 289 -1.63 -18.41 -3.57
CA GLY A 289 -2.22 -19.68 -3.98
C GLY A 289 -3.64 -19.87 -3.44
N GLU A 290 -4.38 -20.83 -3.99
CA GLU A 290 -5.77 -21.08 -3.57
C GLU A 290 -5.92 -21.42 -2.08
N SER A 291 -4.95 -22.12 -1.49
CA SER A 291 -4.94 -22.46 -0.07
C SER A 291 -4.87 -21.22 0.80
N GLU A 292 -4.01 -20.26 0.43
CA GLU A 292 -3.86 -18.99 1.12
C GLU A 292 -5.12 -18.11 0.95
N ILE A 293 -5.69 -18.08 -0.26
CA ILE A 293 -6.95 -17.34 -0.50
C ILE A 293 -8.11 -17.90 0.33
N ARG A 294 -8.17 -19.22 0.52
CA ARG A 294 -9.20 -19.85 1.37
C ARG A 294 -9.03 -19.48 2.84
N SER A 295 -7.81 -19.50 3.36
CA SER A 295 -7.53 -19.13 4.76
C SER A 295 -7.53 -17.62 5.01
N ASN A 296 -7.13 -16.83 4.01
CA ASN A 296 -7.11 -15.37 4.07
C ASN A 296 -7.73 -14.75 2.80
N PRO A 297 -9.08 -14.64 2.71
CA PRO A 297 -9.76 -14.12 1.52
C PRO A 297 -9.32 -12.71 1.09
N ARG A 298 -8.74 -11.91 2.00
CA ARG A 298 -8.21 -10.57 1.71
C ARG A 298 -6.95 -10.62 0.85
N SER A 299 -6.22 -11.74 0.85
CA SER A 299 -5.03 -11.93 0.02
C SER A 299 -5.34 -12.02 -1.48
N ARG A 300 -6.59 -12.33 -1.87
CA ARG A 300 -6.98 -12.63 -3.27
C ARG A 300 -6.49 -11.64 -4.30
N SER A 301 -6.43 -10.36 -3.97
CA SER A 301 -6.01 -9.29 -4.88
C SER A 301 -4.52 -8.96 -4.80
N ALA A 302 -3.79 -9.58 -3.88
CA ALA A 302 -2.38 -9.29 -3.67
C ALA A 302 -1.52 -9.63 -4.89
N ARG A 303 -0.53 -8.78 -5.13
CA ARG A 303 0.46 -8.89 -6.20
C ARG A 303 1.81 -8.50 -5.64
N LEU A 304 2.70 -9.46 -5.53
CA LEU A 304 4.06 -9.25 -5.06
C LEU A 304 4.99 -9.03 -6.24
N ARG A 305 5.73 -7.93 -6.22
CA ARG A 305 6.82 -7.63 -7.15
C ARG A 305 8.11 -7.41 -6.41
N ALA A 306 9.22 -7.87 -7.00
CA ALA A 306 10.55 -7.67 -6.44
C ALA A 306 11.57 -7.32 -7.52
N ALA A 307 12.56 -6.52 -7.09
CA ALA A 307 13.72 -6.16 -7.89
C ALA A 307 14.97 -6.06 -7.01
N GLU A 308 16.13 -6.27 -7.60
CA GLU A 308 17.43 -6.17 -6.96
C GLU A 308 18.18 -4.94 -7.50
N LYS A 309 18.80 -4.17 -6.62
CA LYS A 309 19.67 -3.05 -6.98
C LYS A 309 20.96 -3.57 -7.60
N ILE A 310 21.23 -3.22 -8.83
CA ILE A 310 22.53 -3.53 -9.44
C ILE A 310 23.57 -2.49 -9.02
N ALA A 311 24.82 -2.92 -8.91
CA ALA A 311 25.92 -1.98 -8.78
C ALA A 311 25.90 -1.03 -9.98
N SER A 312 25.96 0.29 -9.74
CA SER A 312 26.13 1.22 -10.85
C SER A 312 27.46 0.90 -11.50
N GLU A 313 27.46 0.31 -12.68
CA GLU A 313 28.64 0.41 -13.54
C GLU A 313 28.86 1.91 -13.74
N ARG A 314 29.96 2.42 -13.17
CA ARG A 314 30.45 3.73 -13.58
C ARG A 314 30.60 3.60 -15.09
N ALA A 315 29.85 4.41 -15.84
CA ALA A 315 30.04 4.52 -17.26
C ALA A 315 31.57 4.70 -17.45
N ALA A 316 32.19 3.70 -18.03
CA ALA A 316 33.59 3.85 -18.48
C ALA A 316 33.54 5.02 -19.47
N VAL A 317 34.21 6.11 -19.11
CA VAL A 317 34.40 7.31 -19.91
C VAL A 317 35.31 6.95 -21.09
#